data_a6839900eafc63ed4c69f112f838bc7a
#
_entry.id   a6839900eafc63ed4c69f112f838bc7a
#
_cell.length_a   1.000
_cell.length_b   1.000
_cell.length_c   1.000
_cell.angle_alpha   90.00
_cell.angle_beta   90.00
_cell.angle_gamma   90.00
#
_symmetry.space_group_name_H-M   'P 1'
#
loop_
_entity.id
_entity.type
_entity.pdbx_description
1 polymer ?
#
loop_
_entity_poly.entity_id
_entity_poly.type
_entity_poly.pdbx_seq_one_letter_code
_entity_poly.pdbx_strand_id
1 'polypeptide(L)'
;RGDVLINHLDGRREIQVSANLKNSKESSATDIMADIRSNIMAKIQKKYPSVSASYEGQNREATKLLNSLAGAGIPILILIYMTIAFTFRSFSQPILLFLLIPISLIGVAWGHWIHDFPVNILSLLGIIALIGIMVNDGLVLIGKFNNNLRKGFSFQEGLLNAGNSRFRAIFLTSATTVAGLTPLILEKSRQAQFLKPMAISVSYGIAFATILTLIVLPIFLSLNNQ
;
A
#
# COMPACT_ATOMS: atom_id res chain seq x y z
N ARG A 1 -46.73 -11.59 13.57
CA ARG A 1 -45.63 -12.30 12.91
C ARG A 1 -44.37 -11.98 13.72
N GLY A 2 -43.76 -12.98 14.37
CA GLY A 2 -42.49 -12.84 15.08
C GLY A 2 -41.32 -12.90 14.13
N ASP A 3 -40.16 -12.30 14.51
CA ASP A 3 -38.93 -12.36 13.71
C ASP A 3 -38.43 -13.81 13.68
N VAL A 4 -38.11 -14.29 12.50
CA VAL A 4 -37.61 -15.67 12.25
C VAL A 4 -36.18 -15.84 12.78
N LEU A 5 -35.42 -14.75 12.86
CA LEU A 5 -34.04 -14.72 13.34
C LEU A 5 -33.82 -13.49 14.21
N ILE A 6 -33.31 -13.68 15.41
CA ILE A 6 -32.95 -12.59 16.32
C ILE A 6 -31.45 -12.58 16.46
N ASN A 7 -30.81 -11.60 15.83
CA ASN A 7 -29.35 -11.41 15.91
C ASN A 7 -29.01 -10.56 17.14
N HIS A 8 -27.89 -10.88 17.78
CA HIS A 8 -27.31 -10.11 18.87
C HIS A 8 -25.87 -9.74 18.54
N LEU A 9 -25.54 -8.48 18.75
CA LEU A 9 -24.17 -7.96 18.69
C LEU A 9 -23.83 -7.40 20.07
N ASP A 10 -22.73 -7.85 20.67
CA ASP A 10 -22.30 -7.44 22.01
C ASP A 10 -23.40 -7.54 23.08
N GLY A 11 -24.23 -8.59 23.01
CA GLY A 11 -25.34 -8.84 23.95
C GLY A 11 -26.58 -7.97 23.74
N ARG A 12 -26.62 -7.14 22.70
CA ARG A 12 -27.79 -6.30 22.35
C ARG A 12 -28.46 -6.84 21.10
N ARG A 13 -29.80 -6.78 21.07
CA ARG A 13 -30.54 -7.13 19.85
C ARG A 13 -30.18 -6.19 18.72
N GLU A 14 -29.85 -6.74 17.55
CA GLU A 14 -29.52 -5.97 16.36
C GLU A 14 -30.51 -6.23 15.21
N ILE A 15 -30.66 -5.23 14.37
CA ILE A 15 -31.28 -5.35 13.04
C ILE A 15 -30.19 -5.01 12.02
N GLN A 16 -29.78 -6.01 11.26
CA GLN A 16 -28.77 -5.83 10.23
C GLN A 16 -29.43 -5.37 8.93
N VAL A 17 -29.00 -4.22 8.43
CA VAL A 17 -29.37 -3.72 7.11
C VAL A 17 -28.14 -3.84 6.21
N SER A 18 -28.21 -4.71 5.20
CA SER A 18 -27.15 -4.90 4.22
C SER A 18 -27.57 -4.39 2.85
N ALA A 19 -26.66 -3.71 2.16
CA ALA A 19 -26.84 -3.24 0.81
C ALA A 19 -25.57 -3.46 -0.02
N ASN A 20 -25.73 -3.78 -1.30
CA ASN A 20 -24.64 -3.89 -2.24
C ASN A 20 -24.74 -2.79 -3.29
N LEU A 21 -23.61 -2.22 -3.69
CA LEU A 21 -23.57 -1.28 -4.81
C LEU A 21 -23.89 -2.01 -6.12
N LYS A 22 -24.86 -1.52 -6.85
CA LYS A 22 -25.21 -2.06 -8.19
C LYS A 22 -24.14 -1.71 -9.22
N ASN A 23 -23.55 -0.52 -9.11
CA ASN A 23 -22.51 -0.04 -10.00
C ASN A 23 -21.46 0.75 -9.18
N SER A 24 -20.28 0.17 -9.01
CA SER A 24 -19.18 0.82 -8.27
C SER A 24 -18.51 1.97 -9.03
N LYS A 25 -18.86 2.16 -10.31
CA LYS A 25 -18.32 3.24 -11.15
C LYS A 25 -19.01 4.59 -10.93
N GLU A 26 -20.27 4.57 -10.49
CA GLU A 26 -21.08 5.79 -10.34
C GLU A 26 -21.09 6.36 -8.93
N SER A 27 -20.81 5.54 -7.92
CA SER A 27 -20.86 5.97 -6.52
C SER A 27 -19.87 5.19 -5.66
N SER A 28 -19.11 5.90 -4.84
CA SER A 28 -18.26 5.29 -3.82
C SER A 28 -19.09 4.84 -2.62
N ALA A 29 -18.82 3.64 -2.10
CA ALA A 29 -19.41 3.18 -0.85
C ALA A 29 -19.13 4.15 0.31
N THR A 30 -17.98 4.79 0.30
CA THR A 30 -17.56 5.77 1.30
C THR A 30 -18.45 7.02 1.27
N ASP A 31 -18.76 7.53 0.07
CA ASP A 31 -19.58 8.73 -0.08
C ASP A 31 -21.04 8.48 0.32
N ILE A 32 -21.59 7.31 -0.08
CA ILE A 32 -22.93 6.89 0.34
C ILE A 32 -23.00 6.73 1.86
N MET A 33 -22.00 6.13 2.48
CA MET A 33 -21.96 5.97 3.93
C MET A 33 -21.80 7.31 4.66
N ALA A 34 -21.06 8.25 4.09
CA ALA A 34 -20.97 9.60 4.62
C ALA A 34 -22.34 10.32 4.59
N ASP A 35 -23.08 10.20 3.47
CA ASP A 35 -24.42 10.78 3.35
C ASP A 35 -25.42 10.13 4.29
N ILE A 36 -25.44 8.80 4.41
CA ILE A 36 -26.28 8.08 5.36
C ILE A 36 -26.01 8.56 6.78
N ARG A 37 -24.73 8.71 7.16
CA ARG A 37 -24.32 9.11 8.49
C ARG A 37 -24.73 10.55 8.82
N SER A 38 -24.53 11.48 7.89
CA SER A 38 -24.82 12.89 8.11
C SER A 38 -26.29 13.25 8.00
N ASN A 39 -27.00 12.69 7.02
CA ASN A 39 -28.35 13.11 6.68
C ASN A 39 -29.44 12.16 7.21
N ILE A 40 -29.24 10.85 7.07
CA ILE A 40 -30.28 9.87 7.40
C ILE A 40 -30.23 9.52 8.88
N MET A 41 -29.05 9.20 9.40
CA MET A 41 -28.92 8.77 10.79
C MET A 41 -29.20 9.90 11.78
N ALA A 42 -28.83 11.13 11.45
CA ALA A 42 -29.18 12.29 12.27
C ALA A 42 -30.70 12.46 12.44
N LYS A 43 -31.49 12.17 11.38
CA LYS A 43 -32.96 12.19 11.45
C LYS A 43 -33.52 11.02 12.26
N ILE A 44 -32.96 9.82 12.11
CA ILE A 44 -33.39 8.61 12.84
C ILE A 44 -33.11 8.77 14.33
N GLN A 45 -31.92 9.23 14.71
CA GLN A 45 -31.57 9.44 16.13
C GLN A 45 -32.46 10.49 16.84
N LYS A 46 -32.86 11.55 16.11
CA LYS A 46 -33.83 12.51 16.65
C LYS A 46 -35.20 11.87 16.95
N LYS A 47 -35.62 10.93 16.09
CA LYS A 47 -36.93 10.26 16.23
C LYS A 47 -36.90 9.09 17.21
N TYR A 48 -35.78 8.40 17.31
CA TYR A 48 -35.59 7.22 18.15
C TYR A 48 -34.27 7.31 18.93
N PRO A 49 -34.22 8.03 20.06
CA PRO A 49 -32.98 8.26 20.82
C PRO A 49 -32.35 6.99 21.42
N SER A 50 -33.14 5.92 21.58
CA SER A 50 -32.68 4.64 22.13
C SER A 50 -31.98 3.74 21.10
N VAL A 51 -31.99 4.11 19.80
CA VAL A 51 -31.38 3.34 18.74
C VAL A 51 -29.97 3.85 18.47
N SER A 52 -28.98 2.98 18.64
CA SER A 52 -27.59 3.24 18.25
C SER A 52 -27.29 2.53 16.92
N ALA A 53 -26.60 3.20 16.02
CA ALA A 53 -26.16 2.60 14.76
C ALA A 53 -24.68 2.23 14.84
N SER A 54 -24.36 1.00 14.48
CA SER A 54 -22.99 0.52 14.24
C SER A 54 -22.79 0.29 12.75
N TYR A 55 -21.67 0.75 12.22
CA TYR A 55 -21.33 0.59 10.82
C TYR A 55 -20.28 -0.52 10.71
N GLU A 56 -20.67 -1.63 10.12
CA GLU A 56 -19.82 -2.81 9.97
C GLU A 56 -19.32 -2.97 8.53
N GLY A 57 -18.40 -3.91 8.30
CA GLY A 57 -17.85 -4.22 6.98
C GLY A 57 -16.60 -3.42 6.63
N GLN A 58 -16.31 -3.27 5.35
CA GLN A 58 -15.06 -2.65 4.87
C GLN A 58 -14.77 -1.26 5.45
N ASN A 59 -15.80 -0.45 5.69
CA ASN A 59 -15.64 0.90 6.23
C ASN A 59 -15.12 0.89 7.68
N ARG A 60 -15.54 -0.06 8.52
CA ARG A 60 -15.04 -0.20 9.89
C ARG A 60 -13.57 -0.59 9.89
N GLU A 61 -13.21 -1.58 9.07
CA GLU A 61 -11.82 -2.01 8.93
C GLU A 61 -10.94 -0.91 8.32
N ALA A 62 -11.47 -0.16 7.34
CA ALA A 62 -10.80 1.00 6.78
C ALA A 62 -10.50 2.07 7.84
N THR A 63 -11.48 2.41 8.66
CA THR A 63 -11.32 3.42 9.72
C THR A 63 -10.33 2.94 10.79
N LYS A 64 -10.41 1.67 11.20
CA LYS A 64 -9.44 1.09 12.14
C LYS A 64 -8.02 1.14 11.60
N LEU A 65 -7.82 0.74 10.33
CA LEU A 65 -6.50 0.76 9.70
C LEU A 65 -5.96 2.19 9.60
N LEU A 66 -6.77 3.15 9.12
CA LEU A 66 -6.37 4.56 9.02
C LEU A 66 -5.99 5.14 10.38
N ASN A 67 -6.76 4.86 11.43
CA ASN A 67 -6.44 5.29 12.79
C ASN A 67 -5.16 4.64 13.31
N SER A 68 -4.94 3.35 13.04
CA SER A 68 -3.71 2.65 13.40
C SER A 68 -2.50 3.19 12.63
N LEU A 69 -2.65 3.47 11.35
CA LEU A 69 -1.60 4.09 10.54
C LEU A 69 -1.28 5.52 10.98
N ALA A 70 -2.30 6.30 11.37
CA ALA A 70 -2.10 7.64 11.91
C ALA A 70 -1.33 7.60 13.24
N GLY A 71 -1.61 6.62 14.11
CA GLY A 71 -0.92 6.49 15.40
C GLY A 71 0.45 5.82 15.31
N ALA A 72 0.57 4.73 14.57
CA ALA A 72 1.78 3.90 14.52
C ALA A 72 2.66 4.16 13.28
N GLY A 73 2.11 4.71 12.20
CA GLY A 73 2.81 4.86 10.93
C GLY A 73 4.06 5.71 11.01
N ILE A 74 3.97 6.89 11.63
CA ILE A 74 5.14 7.78 11.81
C ILE A 74 6.23 7.14 12.65
N PRO A 75 5.95 6.57 13.85
CA PRO A 75 6.95 5.83 14.62
C PRO A 75 7.59 4.70 13.84
N ILE A 76 6.84 3.93 13.08
CA ILE A 76 7.36 2.83 12.25
C ILE A 76 8.31 3.37 11.16
N LEU A 77 7.93 4.42 10.45
CA LEU A 77 8.80 5.04 9.44
C LEU A 77 10.10 5.57 10.04
N ILE A 78 10.05 6.20 11.23
CA ILE A 78 11.24 6.64 11.94
C ILE A 78 12.12 5.45 12.32
N LEU A 79 11.53 4.36 12.82
CA LEU A 79 12.27 3.15 13.18
C LEU A 79 12.96 2.51 11.96
N ILE A 80 12.27 2.42 10.84
CA ILE A 80 12.83 1.94 9.55
C ILE A 80 13.99 2.86 9.13
N TYR A 81 13.77 4.17 9.14
CA TYR A 81 14.81 5.15 8.81
C TYR A 81 16.07 4.98 9.68
N MET A 82 15.88 4.92 11.00
CA MET A 82 16.99 4.75 11.94
C MET A 82 17.73 3.43 11.71
N THR A 83 17.01 2.33 11.50
CA THR A 83 17.61 1.02 11.22
C THR A 83 18.49 1.06 9.97
N ILE A 84 18.01 1.70 8.90
CA ILE A 84 18.77 1.86 7.65
C ILE A 84 19.97 2.78 7.86
N ALA A 85 19.78 3.91 8.56
CA ALA A 85 20.85 4.87 8.85
C ALA A 85 22.00 4.22 9.65
N PHE A 86 21.69 3.42 10.67
CA PHE A 86 22.67 2.68 11.43
C PHE A 86 23.38 1.60 10.61
N THR A 87 22.62 0.88 9.75
CA THR A 87 23.17 -0.17 8.89
C THR A 87 24.20 0.39 7.91
N PHE A 88 23.93 1.53 7.30
CA PHE A 88 24.82 2.15 6.32
C PHE A 88 25.78 3.17 6.90
N ARG A 89 25.60 3.55 8.17
CA ARG A 89 26.34 4.64 8.82
C ARG A 89 26.26 5.95 8.02
N SER A 90 25.08 6.24 7.48
CA SER A 90 24.79 7.40 6.64
C SER A 90 23.36 7.87 6.89
N PHE A 91 23.17 9.17 7.05
CA PHE A 91 21.82 9.76 7.20
C PHE A 91 21.18 10.14 5.86
N SER A 92 21.95 10.35 4.80
CA SER A 92 21.44 10.74 3.48
C SER A 92 20.90 9.56 2.68
N GLN A 93 21.53 8.39 2.75
CA GLN A 93 21.11 7.22 1.98
C GLN A 93 19.66 6.75 2.26
N PRO A 94 19.20 6.70 3.54
CA PRO A 94 17.79 6.41 3.81
C PRO A 94 16.83 7.44 3.22
N ILE A 95 17.19 8.73 3.25
CA ILE A 95 16.35 9.80 2.67
C ILE A 95 16.11 9.56 1.18
N LEU A 96 17.15 9.16 0.45
CA LEU A 96 17.04 8.85 -0.98
C LEU A 96 16.06 7.69 -1.23
N LEU A 97 16.10 6.65 -0.38
CA LEU A 97 15.14 5.55 -0.48
C LEU A 97 13.71 6.00 -0.18
N PHE A 98 13.52 6.82 0.85
CA PHE A 98 12.19 7.34 1.21
C PHE A 98 11.63 8.26 0.12
N LEU A 99 12.48 9.00 -0.60
CA LEU A 99 12.05 9.86 -1.71
C LEU A 99 11.50 9.05 -2.90
N LEU A 100 11.90 7.78 -3.06
CA LEU A 100 11.35 6.92 -4.11
C LEU A 100 9.93 6.44 -3.80
N ILE A 101 9.51 6.43 -2.51
CA ILE A 101 8.18 5.94 -2.11
C ILE A 101 7.06 6.72 -2.81
N PRO A 102 6.95 8.06 -2.67
CA PRO A 102 5.89 8.80 -3.31
C PRO A 102 5.93 8.69 -4.84
N ILE A 103 7.12 8.58 -5.43
CA ILE A 103 7.26 8.42 -6.88
C ILE A 103 6.76 7.03 -7.32
N SER A 104 6.97 5.99 -6.53
CA SER A 104 6.47 4.64 -6.85
C SER A 104 4.95 4.53 -6.84
N LEU A 105 4.25 5.42 -6.12
CA LEU A 105 2.77 5.49 -6.12
C LEU A 105 2.19 5.84 -7.49
N ILE A 106 2.97 6.44 -8.39
CA ILE A 106 2.57 6.67 -9.78
C ILE A 106 2.24 5.33 -10.45
N GLY A 107 3.07 4.29 -10.24
CA GLY A 107 2.79 2.95 -10.75
C GLY A 107 1.49 2.37 -10.19
N VAL A 108 1.23 2.56 -8.89
CA VAL A 108 -0.03 2.15 -8.26
C VAL A 108 -1.23 2.85 -8.89
N ALA A 109 -1.14 4.17 -9.06
CA ALA A 109 -2.22 4.96 -9.68
C ALA A 109 -2.52 4.50 -11.11
N TRP A 110 -1.48 4.23 -11.92
CA TRP A 110 -1.64 3.70 -13.26
C TRP A 110 -2.28 2.31 -13.27
N GLY A 111 -1.87 1.42 -12.34
CA GLY A 111 -2.45 0.09 -12.23
C GLY A 111 -3.96 0.15 -11.94
N HIS A 112 -4.36 0.97 -10.99
CA HIS A 112 -5.78 1.17 -10.65
C HIS A 112 -6.57 1.79 -11.80
N TRP A 113 -6.00 2.76 -12.51
CA TRP A 113 -6.61 3.39 -13.66
C TRP A 113 -6.79 2.42 -14.83
N ILE A 114 -5.77 1.62 -15.18
CA ILE A 114 -5.84 0.64 -16.29
C ILE A 114 -6.92 -0.42 -16.04
N HIS A 115 -7.05 -0.88 -14.79
CA HIS A 115 -8.00 -1.93 -14.44
C HIS A 115 -9.38 -1.40 -14.03
N ASP A 116 -9.56 -0.06 -13.97
CA ASP A 116 -10.81 0.60 -13.56
C ASP A 116 -11.27 0.12 -12.16
N PHE A 117 -10.31 -0.04 -11.24
CA PHE A 117 -10.55 -0.42 -9.85
C PHE A 117 -10.32 0.77 -8.93
N PRO A 118 -11.30 1.12 -8.05
CA PRO A 118 -11.10 2.19 -7.08
C PRO A 118 -10.05 1.80 -6.04
N VAL A 119 -9.25 2.79 -5.62
CA VAL A 119 -8.35 2.61 -4.49
C VAL A 119 -9.16 2.41 -3.23
N ASN A 120 -8.91 1.32 -2.53
CA ASN A 120 -9.61 0.94 -1.30
C ASN A 120 -8.61 0.51 -0.21
N ILE A 121 -9.13 0.02 0.92
CA ILE A 121 -8.29 -0.41 2.05
C ILE A 121 -7.29 -1.51 1.67
N LEU A 122 -7.68 -2.43 0.78
CA LEU A 122 -6.79 -3.50 0.33
C LEU A 122 -5.69 -2.97 -0.59
N SER A 123 -5.99 -1.92 -1.37
CA SER A 123 -4.97 -1.19 -2.12
C SER A 123 -3.93 -0.56 -1.18
N LEU A 124 -4.37 0.02 -0.04
CA LEU A 124 -3.45 0.58 0.96
C LEU A 124 -2.57 -0.51 1.59
N LEU A 125 -3.11 -1.69 1.88
CA LEU A 125 -2.30 -2.84 2.33
C LEU A 125 -1.28 -3.24 1.27
N GLY A 126 -1.66 -3.23 -0.02
CA GLY A 126 -0.75 -3.45 -1.14
C GLY A 126 0.37 -2.40 -1.21
N ILE A 127 0.05 -1.13 -0.96
CA ILE A 127 1.04 -0.04 -0.91
C ILE A 127 2.04 -0.25 0.25
N ILE A 128 1.56 -0.68 1.43
CA ILE A 128 2.45 -1.00 2.56
C ILE A 128 3.41 -2.13 2.21
N ALA A 129 2.92 -3.19 1.57
CA ALA A 129 3.76 -4.28 1.08
C ALA A 129 4.77 -3.81 0.02
N LEU A 130 4.33 -2.97 -0.93
CA LEU A 130 5.18 -2.34 -1.95
C LEU A 130 6.35 -1.57 -1.33
N ILE A 131 6.08 -0.75 -0.31
CA ILE A 131 7.13 0.02 0.39
C ILE A 131 8.19 -0.93 0.96
N GLY A 132 7.77 -2.01 1.62
CA GLY A 132 8.69 -3.00 2.17
C GLY A 132 9.59 -3.65 1.11
N ILE A 133 9.02 -4.05 -0.04
CA ILE A 133 9.76 -4.67 -1.13
C ILE A 133 10.74 -3.65 -1.76
N MET A 134 10.28 -2.44 -2.03
CA MET A 134 11.10 -1.38 -2.64
C MET A 134 12.28 -0.98 -1.73
N VAL A 135 12.04 -0.83 -0.43
CA VAL A 135 13.09 -0.54 0.55
C VAL A 135 14.11 -1.68 0.55
N ASN A 136 13.68 -2.95 0.56
CA ASN A 136 14.57 -4.10 0.52
C ASN A 136 15.46 -4.10 -0.75
N ASP A 137 14.90 -3.84 -1.92
CA ASP A 137 15.65 -3.78 -3.17
C ASP A 137 16.66 -2.63 -3.17
N GLY A 138 16.28 -1.47 -2.67
CA GLY A 138 17.17 -0.33 -2.49
C GLY A 138 18.31 -0.61 -1.51
N LEU A 139 18.02 -1.29 -0.39
CA LEU A 139 19.04 -1.70 0.58
C LEU A 139 20.09 -2.63 -0.04
N VAL A 140 19.66 -3.59 -0.87
CA VAL A 140 20.56 -4.52 -1.56
C VAL A 140 21.47 -3.80 -2.54
N LEU A 141 20.95 -2.80 -3.26
CA LEU A 141 21.73 -1.99 -4.20
C LEU A 141 22.74 -1.08 -3.47
N ILE A 142 22.27 -0.29 -2.50
CA ILE A 142 23.11 0.62 -1.70
C ILE A 142 24.17 -0.16 -0.90
N GLY A 143 23.78 -1.28 -0.30
CA GLY A 143 24.70 -2.14 0.44
C GLY A 143 25.85 -2.66 -0.43
N LYS A 144 25.54 -3.06 -1.68
CA LYS A 144 26.58 -3.46 -2.65
C LYS A 144 27.46 -2.28 -3.05
N PHE A 145 26.86 -1.12 -3.30
CA PHE A 145 27.60 0.11 -3.62
C PHE A 145 28.57 0.48 -2.49
N ASN A 146 28.10 0.55 -1.24
CA ASN A 146 28.93 0.85 -0.08
C ASN A 146 30.07 -0.17 0.10
N ASN A 147 29.78 -1.45 -0.16
CA ASN A 147 30.81 -2.49 -0.11
C ASN A 147 31.89 -2.30 -1.18
N ASN A 148 31.50 -1.88 -2.39
CA ASN A 148 32.45 -1.58 -3.48
C ASN A 148 33.34 -0.41 -3.09
N LEU A 149 32.79 0.67 -2.51
CA LEU A 149 33.60 1.81 -2.03
C LEU A 149 34.61 1.37 -0.96
N ARG A 150 34.20 0.51 -0.01
CA ARG A 150 35.10 -0.04 1.02
C ARG A 150 36.23 -0.89 0.42
N LYS A 151 36.05 -1.48 -0.76
CA LYS A 151 37.05 -2.24 -1.50
C LYS A 151 38.00 -1.36 -2.33
N GLY A 152 37.84 -0.04 -2.28
CA GLY A 152 38.70 0.91 -3.00
C GLY A 152 38.27 1.22 -4.43
N PHE A 153 37.06 0.81 -4.87
CA PHE A 153 36.54 1.23 -6.17
C PHE A 153 36.27 2.75 -6.16
N SER A 154 36.51 3.40 -7.29
CA SER A 154 36.06 4.78 -7.47
C SER A 154 34.53 4.86 -7.36
N PHE A 155 33.99 6.06 -7.09
CA PHE A 155 32.56 6.26 -6.92
C PHE A 155 31.76 5.74 -8.15
N GLN A 156 32.19 6.13 -9.34
CA GLN A 156 31.50 5.73 -10.59
C GLN A 156 31.60 4.24 -10.86
N GLU A 157 32.79 3.66 -10.72
CA GLU A 157 32.99 2.22 -10.90
C GLU A 157 32.21 1.41 -9.85
N GLY A 158 32.21 1.86 -8.59
CA GLY A 158 31.49 1.24 -7.49
C GLY A 158 30.00 1.23 -7.74
N LEU A 159 29.44 2.35 -8.27
CA LEU A 159 28.03 2.49 -8.59
C LEU A 159 27.61 1.62 -9.78
N LEU A 160 28.37 1.67 -10.89
CA LEU A 160 28.11 0.85 -12.08
C LEU A 160 28.21 -0.66 -11.75
N ASN A 161 29.23 -1.05 -11.00
CA ASN A 161 29.39 -2.44 -10.58
C ASN A 161 28.26 -2.91 -9.66
N ALA A 162 27.78 -2.05 -8.74
CA ALA A 162 26.65 -2.36 -7.90
C ALA A 162 25.37 -2.57 -8.74
N GLY A 163 25.07 -1.65 -9.66
CA GLY A 163 23.95 -1.75 -10.57
C GLY A 163 23.98 -3.03 -11.38
N ASN A 164 25.07 -3.28 -12.10
CA ASN A 164 25.23 -4.46 -12.96
C ASN A 164 25.12 -5.78 -12.17
N SER A 165 25.74 -5.87 -11.00
CA SER A 165 25.73 -7.09 -10.19
C SER A 165 24.38 -7.38 -9.54
N ARG A 166 23.56 -6.37 -9.30
CA ARG A 166 22.24 -6.49 -8.65
C ARG A 166 21.06 -6.41 -9.60
N PHE A 167 21.27 -5.94 -10.82
CA PHE A 167 20.22 -5.83 -11.82
C PHE A 167 19.41 -7.12 -11.98
N ARG A 168 20.10 -8.24 -12.22
CA ARG A 168 19.44 -9.54 -12.43
C ARG A 168 18.61 -9.97 -11.22
N ALA A 169 19.13 -9.80 -10.01
CA ALA A 169 18.44 -10.20 -8.79
C ALA A 169 17.17 -9.36 -8.57
N ILE A 170 17.28 -8.03 -8.62
CA ILE A 170 16.16 -7.10 -8.41
C ILE A 170 15.11 -7.28 -9.52
N PHE A 171 15.52 -7.33 -10.78
CA PHE A 171 14.61 -7.53 -11.91
C PHE A 171 13.87 -8.88 -11.81
N LEU A 172 14.58 -9.95 -11.50
CA LEU A 172 13.98 -11.29 -11.41
C LEU A 172 12.97 -11.36 -10.26
N THR A 173 13.29 -10.81 -9.09
CA THR A 173 12.36 -10.76 -7.93
C THR A 173 11.08 -10.02 -8.31
N SER A 174 11.20 -8.87 -8.94
CA SER A 174 10.05 -8.07 -9.37
C SER A 174 9.23 -8.78 -10.45
N ALA A 175 9.89 -9.33 -11.47
CA ALA A 175 9.24 -10.06 -12.55
C ALA A 175 8.49 -11.30 -12.03
N THR A 176 9.07 -12.06 -11.12
CA THR A 176 8.41 -13.24 -10.52
C THR A 176 7.23 -12.84 -9.64
N THR A 177 7.32 -11.73 -8.89
CA THR A 177 6.22 -11.23 -8.07
C THR A 177 5.05 -10.75 -8.95
N VAL A 178 5.34 -9.98 -10.00
CA VAL A 178 4.31 -9.53 -10.95
C VAL A 178 3.67 -10.72 -11.66
N ALA A 179 4.47 -11.67 -12.16
CA ALA A 179 3.97 -12.87 -12.81
C ALA A 179 3.11 -13.72 -11.87
N GLY A 180 3.50 -13.85 -10.60
CA GLY A 180 2.75 -14.59 -9.58
C GLY A 180 1.41 -13.95 -9.21
N LEU A 181 1.31 -12.62 -9.27
CA LEU A 181 0.07 -11.89 -8.99
C LEU A 181 -0.84 -11.74 -10.23
N THR A 182 -0.30 -11.91 -11.44
CA THR A 182 -1.07 -11.80 -12.69
C THR A 182 -2.30 -12.71 -12.75
N PRO A 183 -2.24 -14.00 -12.37
CA PRO A 183 -3.41 -14.86 -12.35
C PRO A 183 -4.52 -14.32 -11.44
N LEU A 184 -4.18 -13.78 -10.26
CA LEU A 184 -5.13 -13.18 -9.33
C LEU A 184 -5.80 -11.94 -9.92
N ILE A 185 -5.05 -11.11 -10.65
CA ILE A 185 -5.58 -9.91 -11.31
C ILE A 185 -6.56 -10.28 -12.43
N LEU A 186 -6.31 -11.37 -13.14
CA LEU A 186 -7.16 -11.83 -14.26
C LEU A 186 -8.36 -12.66 -13.80
N GLU A 187 -8.34 -13.21 -12.58
CA GLU A 187 -9.40 -14.05 -12.02
C GLU A 187 -10.74 -13.28 -11.91
N LYS A 188 -11.87 -13.96 -12.24
CA LYS A 188 -13.21 -13.34 -12.24
C LYS A 188 -14.08 -13.76 -11.06
N SER A 189 -13.61 -14.65 -10.19
CA SER A 189 -14.37 -15.10 -9.03
C SER A 189 -14.64 -13.96 -8.03
N ARG A 190 -15.73 -14.04 -7.27
CA ARG A 190 -16.08 -13.01 -6.27
C ARG A 190 -15.02 -12.85 -5.19
N GLN A 191 -14.36 -13.94 -4.79
CA GLN A 191 -13.28 -13.92 -3.81
C GLN A 191 -12.05 -13.20 -4.35
N ALA A 192 -11.67 -13.45 -5.61
CA ALA A 192 -10.57 -12.75 -6.26
C ALA A 192 -10.85 -11.25 -6.41
N GLN A 193 -12.07 -10.85 -6.74
CA GLN A 193 -12.46 -9.43 -6.87
C GLN A 193 -12.18 -8.64 -5.59
N PHE A 194 -12.28 -9.28 -4.43
CA PHE A 194 -11.95 -8.66 -3.15
C PHE A 194 -10.44 -8.38 -3.01
N LEU A 195 -9.58 -9.29 -3.47
CA LEU A 195 -8.12 -9.18 -3.34
C LEU A 195 -7.42 -8.44 -4.50
N LYS A 196 -8.10 -8.28 -5.64
CA LYS A 196 -7.55 -7.61 -6.82
C LYS A 196 -6.96 -6.23 -6.56
N PRO A 197 -7.60 -5.31 -5.81
CA PRO A 197 -7.03 -3.99 -5.56
C PRO A 197 -5.65 -4.06 -4.90
N MET A 198 -5.44 -5.01 -3.98
CA MET A 198 -4.14 -5.25 -3.36
C MET A 198 -3.12 -5.77 -4.39
N ALA A 199 -3.50 -6.77 -5.20
CA ALA A 199 -2.64 -7.34 -6.22
C ALA A 199 -2.24 -6.31 -7.29
N ILE A 200 -3.16 -5.45 -7.71
CA ILE A 200 -2.91 -4.34 -8.64
C ILE A 200 -1.89 -3.37 -8.04
N SER A 201 -2.11 -2.91 -6.79
CA SER A 201 -1.19 -2.00 -6.11
C SER A 201 0.23 -2.57 -6.04
N VAL A 202 0.37 -3.84 -5.65
CA VAL A 202 1.67 -4.50 -5.54
C VAL A 202 2.31 -4.68 -6.91
N SER A 203 1.60 -5.27 -7.88
CA SER A 203 2.18 -5.60 -9.19
C SER A 203 2.64 -4.38 -9.96
N TYR A 204 1.76 -3.38 -10.14
CA TYR A 204 2.10 -2.17 -10.88
C TYR A 204 3.07 -1.28 -10.09
N GLY A 205 2.90 -1.24 -8.77
CA GLY A 205 3.81 -0.53 -7.89
C GLY A 205 5.24 -1.09 -7.96
N ILE A 206 5.42 -2.42 -7.86
CA ILE A 206 6.74 -3.06 -7.96
C ILE A 206 7.35 -2.88 -9.34
N ALA A 207 6.57 -3.09 -10.42
CA ALA A 207 7.08 -2.91 -11.78
C ALA A 207 7.67 -1.50 -11.97
N PHE A 208 6.96 -0.48 -11.49
CA PHE A 208 7.42 0.91 -11.56
C PHE A 208 8.57 1.18 -10.58
N ALA A 209 8.47 0.69 -9.33
CA ALA A 209 9.52 0.85 -8.32
C ALA A 209 10.84 0.22 -8.72
N THR A 210 10.83 -0.91 -9.45
CA THR A 210 12.04 -1.56 -9.98
C THR A 210 12.79 -0.64 -10.94
N ILE A 211 12.06 0.02 -11.85
CA ILE A 211 12.66 0.99 -12.77
C ILE A 211 13.28 2.15 -11.97
N LEU A 212 12.58 2.66 -10.96
CA LEU A 212 13.08 3.73 -10.09
C LEU A 212 14.34 3.29 -9.35
N THR A 213 14.34 2.11 -8.76
CA THR A 213 15.47 1.61 -7.97
C THR A 213 16.70 1.37 -8.86
N LEU A 214 16.51 0.88 -10.07
CA LEU A 214 17.62 0.58 -10.97
C LEU A 214 18.19 1.79 -11.71
N ILE A 215 17.35 2.82 -11.97
CA ILE A 215 17.73 4.00 -12.74
C ILE A 215 17.86 5.25 -11.85
N VAL A 216 16.79 5.58 -11.10
CA VAL A 216 16.71 6.85 -10.38
C VAL A 216 17.56 6.83 -9.11
N LEU A 217 17.62 5.69 -8.41
CA LEU A 217 18.43 5.60 -7.19
C LEU A 217 19.92 5.80 -7.45
N PRO A 218 20.57 5.19 -8.50
CA PRO A 218 21.95 5.51 -8.86
C PRO A 218 22.16 7.00 -9.19
N ILE A 219 21.22 7.63 -9.89
CA ILE A 219 21.31 9.07 -10.21
C ILE A 219 21.28 9.90 -8.93
N PHE A 220 20.36 9.61 -8.01
CA PHE A 220 20.29 10.31 -6.72
C PHE A 220 21.55 10.12 -5.88
N LEU A 221 22.13 8.93 -5.88
CA LEU A 221 23.41 8.69 -5.21
C LEU A 221 24.53 9.52 -5.83
N SER A 222 24.57 9.70 -7.15
CA SER A 222 25.58 10.52 -7.82
C SER A 222 25.43 12.01 -7.53
N LEU A 223 24.21 12.51 -7.42
CA LEU A 223 23.94 13.91 -7.05
C LEU A 223 24.30 14.22 -5.59
N ASN A 224 24.14 13.26 -4.70
CA ASN A 224 24.46 13.42 -3.28
C ASN A 224 25.96 13.38 -2.97
N ASN A 225 26.80 13.06 -3.95
CA ASN A 225 28.27 13.01 -3.80
C ASN A 225 28.96 14.27 -4.33
N GLN A 226 28.22 15.24 -4.89
CA GLN A 226 28.72 16.56 -5.27
C GLN A 226 28.61 17.54 -4.09
#